data_a842f95dd99d55d0b4a4c5532fb56ba3
#
_entry.id   a842f95dd99d55d0b4a4c5532fb56ba3
#
_cell.length_a   1.000
_cell.length_b   1.000
_cell.length_c   1.000
_cell.angle_alpha   90.00
_cell.angle_beta   90.00
_cell.angle_gamma   90.00
#
_symmetry.space_group_name_H-M   'P 1'
#
loop_
_entity.id
_entity.type
_entity.pdbx_description
1 polymer ?
#
loop_
_entity_poly.entity_id
_entity_poly.type
_entity_poly.pdbx_seq_one_letter_code
_entity_poly.pdbx_strand_id
1 'polypeptide(L)'
;MDSLLKQFAQSSQLGANAAYLEDLYEQYLVAPDSVGPKWKAYFDSLKGREAGDVPHSVVMDQVAEAGRRAARGLLDAAPAGAGDARERSVGKLITAYRSRGHLQANLDPLGMAVKPEAPDLALAFHHLSEGDLNAEFSTGGVAGKSHMKLRDLVALLQATYTGSVGAEYMHITDVEQRRWMQERLENAGGKYGRTPEQKQRILERLTAAEGLERYLHTKYVGQKRFSLEGG
;
A
#
# COMPACT_ATOMS: atom_id res chain seq x y z
N MET A 1 -0.58 20.91 19.17
CA MET A 1 0.38 21.29 20.24
C MET A 1 1.72 20.69 19.85
N ASP A 2 2.66 21.54 19.48
CA ASP A 2 4.00 21.06 19.19
C ASP A 2 4.73 20.87 20.50
N SER A 3 5.17 19.61 20.77
CA SER A 3 5.93 19.31 21.95
C SER A 3 7.22 20.11 21.98
N LEU A 4 7.75 20.44 23.16
CA LEU A 4 9.02 21.12 23.35
C LEU A 4 10.15 20.41 22.55
N LEU A 5 10.12 19.09 22.42
CA LEU A 5 11.04 18.30 21.60
C LEU A 5 11.01 18.69 20.12
N LYS A 6 9.85 19.03 19.53
CA LYS A 6 9.78 19.53 18.16
C LYS A 6 10.40 20.93 18.01
N GLN A 7 10.27 21.77 19.03
CA GLN A 7 10.93 23.10 19.05
C GLN A 7 12.44 22.95 19.19
N PHE A 8 12.92 21.98 19.97
CA PHE A 8 14.34 21.63 20.06
C PHE A 8 14.91 21.10 18.73
N ALA A 9 14.21 20.20 18.07
CA ALA A 9 14.65 19.63 16.79
C ALA A 9 14.73 20.67 15.67
N GLN A 10 14.02 21.79 15.79
CA GLN A 10 14.01 22.87 14.80
C GLN A 10 15.06 23.95 15.05
N SER A 11 15.75 23.96 16.20
CA SER A 11 16.76 24.95 16.48
C SER A 11 18.11 24.53 15.87
N SER A 12 18.61 25.33 14.92
CA SER A 12 19.86 25.09 14.19
C SER A 12 21.14 25.12 15.05
N GLN A 13 21.03 25.41 16.35
CA GLN A 13 22.16 25.49 17.29
C GLN A 13 22.49 24.17 17.99
N LEU A 14 21.73 23.09 17.78
CA LEU A 14 21.80 21.89 18.62
C LEU A 14 22.34 20.63 17.93
N GLY A 15 22.77 20.70 16.67
CA GLY A 15 23.08 19.56 15.79
C GLY A 15 23.82 18.38 16.44
N ALA A 16 25.03 18.55 16.97
CA ALA A 16 25.83 17.42 17.48
C ALA A 16 25.52 17.00 18.94
N ASN A 17 24.81 17.83 19.71
CA ASN A 17 24.56 17.62 21.13
C ASN A 17 23.07 17.34 21.47
N ALA A 18 22.24 17.06 20.49
CA ALA A 18 20.80 16.88 20.70
C ALA A 18 20.50 15.73 21.68
N ALA A 19 21.15 14.58 21.53
CA ALA A 19 20.98 13.44 22.41
C ALA A 19 21.37 13.75 23.88
N TYR A 20 22.47 14.46 24.07
CA TYR A 20 22.91 14.85 25.41
C TYR A 20 21.92 15.82 26.09
N LEU A 21 21.35 16.72 25.33
CA LEU A 21 20.35 17.66 25.85
C LEU A 21 19.02 16.98 26.14
N GLU A 22 18.67 15.97 25.35
CA GLU A 22 17.49 15.14 25.59
C GLU A 22 17.64 14.36 26.90
N ASP A 23 18.79 13.72 27.12
CA ASP A 23 19.09 13.01 28.38
C ASP A 23 19.04 13.96 29.60
N LEU A 24 19.59 15.17 29.48
CA LEU A 24 19.52 16.18 30.55
C LEU A 24 18.10 16.65 30.81
N TYR A 25 17.31 16.81 29.77
CA TYR A 25 15.92 17.20 29.90
C TYR A 25 15.06 16.09 30.55
N GLU A 26 15.30 14.84 30.21
CA GLU A 26 14.67 13.69 30.89
C GLU A 26 15.02 13.64 32.38
N GLN A 27 16.31 13.82 32.71
CA GLN A 27 16.75 13.90 34.11
C GLN A 27 16.04 15.04 34.85
N TYR A 28 15.90 16.20 34.21
CA TYR A 28 15.19 17.33 34.77
C TYR A 28 13.70 17.04 34.99
N LEU A 29 13.04 16.32 34.08
CA LEU A 29 11.62 15.96 34.22
C LEU A 29 11.39 14.99 35.39
N VAL A 30 12.34 14.10 35.66
CA VAL A 30 12.27 13.15 36.78
C VAL A 30 12.66 13.82 38.11
N ALA A 31 13.74 14.59 38.12
CA ALA A 31 14.26 15.26 39.33
C ALA A 31 14.89 16.63 38.93
N PRO A 32 14.14 17.73 39.01
CA PRO A 32 14.61 19.04 38.57
C PRO A 32 15.90 19.53 39.21
N ASP A 33 16.23 19.03 40.39
CA ASP A 33 17.44 19.39 41.13
C ASP A 33 18.67 18.52 40.78
N SER A 34 18.49 17.49 39.92
CA SER A 34 19.58 16.61 39.48
C SER A 34 20.44 17.23 38.39
N VAL A 35 19.93 18.23 37.66
CA VAL A 35 20.66 18.95 36.63
C VAL A 35 21.30 20.23 37.19
N GLY A 36 22.42 20.64 36.59
CA GLY A 36 23.14 21.84 37.08
C GLY A 36 22.28 23.11 37.02
N PRO A 37 22.55 24.12 37.89
CA PRO A 37 21.69 25.29 38.08
C PRO A 37 21.40 26.06 36.78
N LYS A 38 22.35 26.11 35.85
CA LYS A 38 22.20 26.73 34.54
C LYS A 38 21.19 26.01 33.67
N TRP A 39 21.22 24.68 33.67
CA TRP A 39 20.29 23.87 32.89
C TRP A 39 18.88 23.87 33.51
N LYS A 40 18.81 23.85 34.84
CA LYS A 40 17.54 24.00 35.53
C LYS A 40 16.85 25.32 35.15
N ALA A 41 17.57 26.46 35.28
CA ALA A 41 17.03 27.77 34.89
C ALA A 41 16.59 27.83 33.42
N TYR A 42 17.34 27.18 32.53
CA TYR A 42 17.01 27.09 31.12
C TYR A 42 15.72 26.29 30.89
N PHE A 43 15.63 25.10 31.47
CA PHE A 43 14.44 24.24 31.32
C PHE A 43 13.20 24.85 32.00
N ASP A 44 13.37 25.51 33.14
CA ASP A 44 12.29 26.27 33.81
C ASP A 44 11.76 27.40 32.89
N SER A 45 12.63 28.06 32.12
CA SER A 45 12.22 29.10 31.17
C SER A 45 11.43 28.56 29.98
N LEU A 46 11.60 27.29 29.66
CA LEU A 46 10.93 26.61 28.54
C LEU A 46 9.57 26.01 28.96
N LYS A 47 9.31 25.83 30.24
CA LYS A 47 8.00 25.38 30.73
C LYS A 47 6.93 26.38 30.34
N GLY A 48 6.20 26.07 29.27
CA GLY A 48 4.96 26.77 28.95
C GLY A 48 3.90 26.55 30.01
N ARG A 49 2.92 27.41 30.08
CA ARG A 49 1.83 27.41 31.06
C ARG A 49 0.90 26.20 31.02
N GLU A 50 1.09 25.23 30.14
CA GLU A 50 0.22 24.07 29.97
C GLU A 50 0.98 22.75 30.13
N ALA A 51 0.41 21.96 31.03
CA ALA A 51 0.60 20.54 31.36
C ALA A 51 1.78 19.75 30.79
N GLY A 52 2.75 19.45 31.69
CA GLY A 52 3.31 18.10 31.85
C GLY A 52 3.89 17.41 30.61
N ASP A 53 5.09 17.85 30.15
CA ASP A 53 5.92 16.98 29.32
C ASP A 53 6.28 15.71 30.14
N VAL A 54 6.17 14.54 29.50
CA VAL A 54 6.47 13.24 30.10
C VAL A 54 7.81 12.77 29.56
N PRO A 55 8.70 12.18 30.38
CA PRO A 55 9.97 11.63 29.91
C PRO A 55 9.77 10.67 28.71
N HIS A 56 10.54 10.86 27.67
CA HIS A 56 10.45 10.05 26.44
C HIS A 56 10.71 8.56 26.69
N SER A 57 11.65 8.25 27.60
CA SER A 57 11.89 6.90 28.09
C SER A 57 10.64 6.22 28.65
N VAL A 58 9.82 6.92 29.43
CA VAL A 58 8.55 6.40 30.00
C VAL A 58 7.54 6.10 28.89
N VAL A 59 7.46 6.99 27.87
CA VAL A 59 6.56 6.77 26.72
C VAL A 59 7.04 5.59 25.89
N MET A 60 8.35 5.47 25.63
CA MET A 60 8.93 4.34 24.90
C MET A 60 8.70 3.01 25.64
N ASP A 61 8.86 2.98 26.95
CA ASP A 61 8.58 1.80 27.76
C ASP A 61 7.08 1.41 27.72
N GLN A 62 6.19 2.38 27.79
CA GLN A 62 4.74 2.15 27.65
C GLN A 62 4.40 1.58 26.25
N VAL A 63 4.98 2.13 25.19
CA VAL A 63 4.79 1.64 23.82
C VAL A 63 5.37 0.23 23.67
N ALA A 64 6.56 -0.02 24.21
CA ALA A 64 7.19 -1.35 24.19
C ALA A 64 6.36 -2.37 24.99
N GLU A 65 5.80 -1.97 26.14
CA GLU A 65 4.94 -2.84 26.94
C GLU A 65 3.59 -3.08 26.25
N ALA A 66 2.99 -2.05 25.65
CA ALA A 66 1.78 -2.20 24.83
C ALA A 66 2.03 -3.14 23.65
N GLY A 67 3.19 -3.03 23.00
CA GLY A 67 3.62 -3.95 21.94
C GLY A 67 3.77 -5.39 22.46
N ARG A 68 4.41 -5.58 23.61
CA ARG A 68 4.52 -6.89 24.27
C ARG A 68 3.17 -7.47 24.67
N ARG A 69 2.26 -6.66 25.19
CA ARG A 69 0.89 -7.08 25.53
C ARG A 69 0.10 -7.46 24.27
N ALA A 70 0.20 -6.67 23.21
CA ALA A 70 -0.43 -6.98 21.92
C ALA A 70 0.11 -8.28 21.33
N ALA A 71 1.44 -8.49 21.40
CA ALA A 71 2.08 -9.73 20.96
C ALA A 71 1.63 -10.94 21.80
N ARG A 72 1.55 -10.80 23.12
CA ARG A 72 1.01 -11.85 24.01
C ARG A 72 -0.46 -12.10 23.75
N GLY A 73 -1.29 -11.06 23.59
CA GLY A 73 -2.69 -11.18 23.24
C GLY A 73 -2.91 -11.87 21.90
N LEU A 74 -1.98 -11.73 20.94
CA LEU A 74 -1.98 -12.49 19.70
C LEU A 74 -1.58 -13.96 19.89
N LEU A 75 -0.72 -14.26 20.89
CA LEU A 75 -0.32 -15.64 21.24
C LEU A 75 -1.36 -16.33 22.12
N ASP A 76 -2.03 -15.59 22.99
CA ASP A 76 -3.07 -16.07 23.92
C ASP A 76 -4.49 -15.98 23.30
N ALA A 77 -4.64 -15.30 22.15
CA ALA A 77 -5.86 -15.39 21.39
C ALA A 77 -6.07 -16.86 21.05
N ALA A 78 -7.14 -17.44 21.60
CA ALA A 78 -7.59 -18.77 21.21
C ALA A 78 -7.47 -18.87 19.69
N PRO A 79 -6.96 -19.99 19.12
CA PRO A 79 -6.78 -20.10 17.69
C PRO A 79 -8.11 -19.70 17.05
N ALA A 80 -8.09 -18.58 16.32
CA ALA A 80 -9.25 -18.12 15.57
C ALA A 80 -9.76 -19.36 14.87
N GLY A 81 -11.06 -19.70 15.03
CA GLY A 81 -11.60 -20.95 14.52
C GLY A 81 -11.10 -21.16 13.10
N ALA A 82 -10.92 -22.40 12.68
CA ALA A 82 -10.35 -22.71 11.36
C ALA A 82 -11.03 -21.91 10.22
N GLY A 83 -12.29 -21.50 10.41
CA GLY A 83 -13.04 -20.58 9.55
C GLY A 83 -12.40 -19.19 9.45
N ASP A 84 -12.10 -18.54 10.58
CA ASP A 84 -11.52 -17.20 10.62
C ASP A 84 -10.11 -17.15 10.02
N ALA A 85 -9.34 -18.25 10.15
CA ALA A 85 -8.01 -18.34 9.54
C ALA A 85 -8.13 -18.41 8.01
N ARG A 86 -9.08 -19.19 7.49
CA ARG A 86 -9.34 -19.29 6.04
C ARG A 86 -9.88 -17.98 5.46
N GLU A 87 -10.78 -17.30 6.15
CA GLU A 87 -11.28 -15.97 5.74
C GLU A 87 -10.13 -14.98 5.60
N ARG A 88 -9.21 -14.95 6.56
CA ARG A 88 -8.02 -14.08 6.45
C ARG A 88 -7.10 -14.49 5.28
N SER A 89 -6.98 -15.78 5.01
CA SER A 89 -6.20 -16.29 3.87
C SER A 89 -6.79 -15.86 2.54
N VAL A 90 -8.11 -15.92 2.40
CA VAL A 90 -8.82 -15.42 1.20
C VAL A 90 -8.64 -13.90 1.05
N GLY A 91 -8.72 -13.11 2.12
CA GLY A 91 -8.45 -11.68 2.09
C GLY A 91 -7.02 -11.35 1.62
N LYS A 92 -6.02 -12.14 2.05
CA LYS A 92 -4.63 -12.01 1.58
C LYS A 92 -4.50 -12.36 0.10
N LEU A 93 -5.15 -13.42 -0.36
CA LEU A 93 -5.16 -13.82 -1.77
C LEU A 93 -5.77 -12.72 -2.66
N ILE A 94 -6.90 -12.12 -2.26
CA ILE A 94 -7.50 -10.99 -2.97
C ILE A 94 -6.51 -9.84 -3.08
N THR A 95 -5.84 -9.50 -1.98
CA THR A 95 -4.85 -8.42 -1.94
C THR A 95 -3.64 -8.73 -2.84
N ALA A 96 -3.19 -9.98 -2.88
CA ALA A 96 -2.11 -10.42 -3.76
C ALA A 96 -2.47 -10.22 -5.24
N TYR A 97 -3.67 -10.63 -5.66
CA TYR A 97 -4.13 -10.40 -7.03
C TYR A 97 -4.22 -8.91 -7.39
N ARG A 98 -4.75 -8.07 -6.48
CA ARG A 98 -4.84 -6.62 -6.68
C ARG A 98 -3.48 -5.95 -6.83
N SER A 99 -2.49 -6.41 -6.08
CA SER A 99 -1.14 -5.80 -6.02
C SER A 99 -0.19 -6.38 -7.07
N ARG A 100 -0.27 -7.67 -7.38
CA ARG A 100 0.73 -8.40 -8.16
C ARG A 100 0.17 -9.20 -9.34
N GLY A 101 -1.16 -9.22 -9.52
CA GLY A 101 -1.80 -9.95 -10.62
C GLY A 101 -1.26 -9.53 -11.99
N HIS A 102 -0.93 -8.25 -12.17
CA HIS A 102 -0.37 -7.70 -13.40
C HIS A 102 0.95 -8.40 -13.82
N LEU A 103 1.73 -8.94 -12.88
CA LEU A 103 2.96 -9.69 -13.18
C LEU A 103 2.68 -10.96 -13.99
N GLN A 104 1.49 -11.54 -13.83
CA GLN A 104 1.04 -12.73 -14.57
C GLN A 104 0.12 -12.39 -15.74
N ALA A 105 -0.16 -11.09 -15.98
CA ALA A 105 -0.99 -10.67 -17.10
C ALA A 105 -0.37 -11.06 -18.44
N ASN A 106 -1.21 -11.38 -19.42
CA ASN A 106 -0.78 -11.75 -20.76
C ASN A 106 -0.69 -10.51 -21.65
N LEU A 107 0.39 -9.73 -21.44
CA LEU A 107 0.62 -8.45 -22.12
C LEU A 107 1.46 -8.59 -23.39
N ASP A 108 2.10 -9.74 -23.58
CA ASP A 108 2.94 -10.00 -24.76
C ASP A 108 2.21 -10.92 -25.75
N PRO A 109 1.66 -10.38 -26.83
CA PRO A 109 0.98 -11.17 -27.86
C PRO A 109 1.93 -12.09 -28.65
N LEU A 110 3.23 -11.81 -28.62
CA LEU A 110 4.25 -12.63 -29.31
C LEU A 110 4.77 -13.76 -28.42
N GLY A 111 4.52 -13.73 -27.12
CA GLY A 111 4.95 -14.76 -26.19
C GLY A 111 6.47 -14.84 -25.98
N MET A 112 7.20 -13.75 -26.20
CA MET A 112 8.65 -13.67 -26.09
C MET A 112 9.13 -13.30 -24.67
N ALA A 113 8.28 -12.64 -23.91
CA ALA A 113 8.62 -12.20 -22.57
C ALA A 113 8.52 -13.34 -21.52
N VAL A 114 9.52 -13.44 -20.67
CA VAL A 114 9.50 -14.33 -19.51
C VAL A 114 8.76 -13.61 -18.37
N LYS A 115 7.65 -14.20 -17.92
CA LYS A 115 6.89 -13.63 -16.80
C LYS A 115 7.65 -13.84 -15.49
N PRO A 116 7.69 -12.82 -14.60
CA PRO A 116 8.29 -12.97 -13.28
C PRO A 116 7.47 -13.95 -12.42
N GLU A 117 8.11 -14.61 -11.46
CA GLU A 117 7.41 -15.48 -10.53
C GLU A 117 6.52 -14.65 -9.57
N ALA A 118 5.31 -15.15 -9.35
CA ALA A 118 4.35 -14.57 -8.40
C ALA A 118 3.70 -15.69 -7.56
N PRO A 119 4.47 -16.31 -6.64
CA PRO A 119 4.02 -17.46 -5.86
C PRO A 119 2.83 -17.13 -4.95
N ASP A 120 2.69 -15.88 -4.55
CA ASP A 120 1.59 -15.38 -3.73
C ASP A 120 0.23 -15.28 -4.46
N LEU A 121 0.17 -15.59 -5.75
CA LEU A 121 -1.10 -15.78 -6.46
C LEU A 121 -1.63 -17.21 -6.36
N ALA A 122 -0.84 -18.14 -5.83
CA ALA A 122 -1.22 -19.53 -5.66
C ALA A 122 -2.00 -19.76 -4.35
N LEU A 123 -3.03 -20.61 -4.39
CA LEU A 123 -3.81 -20.97 -3.20
C LEU A 123 -2.93 -21.54 -2.09
N ALA A 124 -1.98 -22.41 -2.43
CA ALA A 124 -1.10 -23.07 -1.47
C ALA A 124 -0.26 -22.08 -0.65
N PHE A 125 0.13 -20.93 -1.23
CA PHE A 125 0.86 -19.88 -0.53
C PHE A 125 0.06 -19.31 0.65
N HIS A 126 -1.25 -19.29 0.52
CA HIS A 126 -2.18 -18.80 1.54
C HIS A 126 -2.77 -19.93 2.41
N HIS A 127 -2.17 -21.13 2.37
CA HIS A 127 -2.69 -22.31 3.08
C HIS A 127 -4.13 -22.67 2.70
N LEU A 128 -4.54 -22.38 1.46
CA LEU A 128 -5.78 -22.79 0.85
C LEU A 128 -5.53 -23.99 -0.07
N SER A 129 -6.50 -24.87 -0.20
CA SER A 129 -6.42 -26.10 -0.97
C SER A 129 -7.56 -26.21 -1.96
N GLU A 130 -7.49 -27.19 -2.85
CA GLU A 130 -8.60 -27.53 -3.76
C GLU A 130 -9.88 -27.93 -3.00
N GLY A 131 -9.73 -28.49 -1.80
CA GLY A 131 -10.87 -28.82 -0.93
C GLY A 131 -11.67 -27.59 -0.50
N ASP A 132 -11.06 -26.40 -0.50
CA ASP A 132 -11.72 -25.16 -0.10
C ASP A 132 -12.46 -24.47 -1.25
N LEU A 133 -12.29 -24.93 -2.50
CA LEU A 133 -12.84 -24.29 -3.69
C LEU A 133 -14.38 -24.19 -3.69
N ASN A 134 -15.07 -25.11 -3.03
CA ASN A 134 -16.54 -25.12 -2.95
C ASN A 134 -17.09 -24.35 -1.75
N ALA A 135 -16.24 -23.97 -0.80
CA ALA A 135 -16.64 -23.20 0.37
C ALA A 135 -16.89 -21.74 -0.01
N GLU A 136 -17.84 -21.12 0.68
CA GLU A 136 -18.14 -19.70 0.54
C GLU A 136 -17.29 -18.88 1.52
N PHE A 137 -16.75 -17.77 1.01
CA PHE A 137 -15.93 -16.84 1.77
C PHE A 137 -16.39 -15.40 1.53
N SER A 138 -16.10 -14.54 2.50
CA SER A 138 -16.26 -13.11 2.34
C SER A 138 -15.29 -12.58 1.28
N THR A 139 -15.80 -11.79 0.36
CA THR A 139 -14.99 -11.21 -0.73
C THR A 139 -14.42 -9.84 -0.40
N GLY A 140 -14.86 -9.23 0.71
CA GLY A 140 -14.55 -7.84 0.98
C GLY A 140 -15.11 -6.87 -0.07
N GLY A 141 -16.17 -7.26 -0.78
CA GLY A 141 -16.84 -6.42 -1.78
C GLY A 141 -16.33 -6.58 -3.22
N VAL A 142 -15.57 -7.60 -3.54
CA VAL A 142 -15.13 -7.89 -4.93
C VAL A 142 -16.33 -7.98 -5.86
N ALA A 143 -16.32 -7.19 -6.93
CA ALA A 143 -17.41 -7.06 -7.90
C ALA A 143 -18.78 -6.79 -7.25
N GLY A 144 -18.81 -6.05 -6.13
CA GLY A 144 -20.04 -5.71 -5.40
C GLY A 144 -20.70 -6.88 -4.67
N LYS A 145 -20.05 -8.05 -4.58
CA LYS A 145 -20.58 -9.23 -3.89
C LYS A 145 -19.98 -9.34 -2.49
N SER A 146 -20.79 -9.69 -1.51
CA SER A 146 -20.33 -9.89 -0.13
C SER A 146 -19.68 -11.26 0.08
N HIS A 147 -20.20 -12.32 -0.54
CA HIS A 147 -19.72 -13.69 -0.45
C HIS A 147 -19.68 -14.37 -1.82
N MET A 148 -18.71 -15.25 -2.02
CA MET A 148 -18.57 -16.08 -3.20
C MET A 148 -17.93 -17.41 -2.84
N LYS A 149 -18.18 -18.46 -3.65
CA LYS A 149 -17.36 -19.68 -3.60
C LYS A 149 -15.93 -19.34 -4.03
N LEU A 150 -14.95 -19.95 -3.35
CA LEU A 150 -13.54 -19.67 -3.62
C LEU A 150 -13.18 -19.89 -5.10
N ARG A 151 -13.72 -20.92 -5.75
CA ARG A 151 -13.49 -21.15 -7.18
C ARG A 151 -13.92 -19.97 -8.06
N ASP A 152 -15.10 -19.42 -7.78
CA ASP A 152 -15.68 -18.33 -8.57
C ASP A 152 -14.92 -17.02 -8.32
N LEU A 153 -14.50 -16.82 -7.07
CA LEU A 153 -13.65 -15.69 -6.68
C LEU A 153 -12.29 -15.76 -7.39
N VAL A 154 -11.61 -16.90 -7.35
CA VAL A 154 -10.30 -17.09 -8.02
C VAL A 154 -10.44 -16.90 -9.53
N ALA A 155 -11.47 -17.48 -10.15
CA ALA A 155 -11.71 -17.30 -11.58
C ALA A 155 -11.95 -15.83 -11.94
N LEU A 156 -12.70 -15.08 -11.12
CA LEU A 156 -12.94 -13.67 -11.32
C LEU A 156 -11.64 -12.85 -11.16
N LEU A 157 -10.84 -13.13 -10.12
CA LEU A 157 -9.57 -12.45 -9.87
C LEU A 157 -8.58 -12.72 -11.01
N GLN A 158 -8.47 -13.96 -11.48
CA GLN A 158 -7.64 -14.32 -12.63
C GLN A 158 -8.09 -13.60 -13.89
N ALA A 159 -9.39 -13.63 -14.21
CA ALA A 159 -9.91 -12.95 -15.38
C ALA A 159 -9.67 -11.42 -15.34
N THR A 160 -9.73 -10.83 -14.14
CA THR A 160 -9.56 -9.38 -13.95
C THR A 160 -8.09 -8.96 -14.01
N TYR A 161 -7.19 -9.68 -13.32
CA TYR A 161 -5.84 -9.19 -13.03
C TYR A 161 -4.73 -9.92 -13.80
N THR A 162 -5.01 -11.12 -14.36
CA THR A 162 -4.02 -11.90 -15.12
C THR A 162 -4.40 -12.09 -16.59
N GLY A 163 -5.44 -11.38 -17.04
CA GLY A 163 -5.89 -11.41 -18.43
C GLY A 163 -4.99 -10.61 -19.38
N SER A 164 -5.55 -10.02 -20.43
CA SER A 164 -4.83 -9.21 -21.42
C SER A 164 -4.62 -7.75 -20.99
N VAL A 165 -5.01 -7.40 -19.79
CA VAL A 165 -4.83 -6.04 -19.19
C VAL A 165 -4.08 -6.20 -17.88
N GLY A 166 -2.92 -5.55 -17.77
CA GLY A 166 -2.18 -5.39 -16.53
C GLY A 166 -2.60 -4.09 -15.84
N ALA A 167 -3.02 -4.18 -14.59
CA ALA A 167 -3.48 -3.01 -13.84
C ALA A 167 -2.61 -2.82 -12.59
N GLU A 168 -1.93 -1.69 -12.52
CA GLU A 168 -1.12 -1.25 -11.38
C GLU A 168 -1.74 0.01 -10.77
N TYR A 169 -2.53 -0.15 -9.73
CA TYR A 169 -3.26 0.96 -9.10
C TYR A 169 -3.16 0.98 -7.57
N MET A 170 -2.60 -0.06 -6.97
CA MET A 170 -2.53 -0.16 -5.50
C MET A 170 -1.60 0.87 -4.85
N HIS A 171 -0.73 1.51 -5.64
CA HIS A 171 0.14 2.62 -5.23
C HIS A 171 -0.61 3.95 -5.08
N ILE A 172 -1.83 4.06 -5.61
CA ILE A 172 -2.65 5.28 -5.50
C ILE A 172 -2.96 5.55 -4.03
N THR A 173 -2.50 6.69 -3.51
CA THR A 173 -2.68 7.09 -2.11
C THR A 173 -4.09 7.58 -1.82
N ASP A 174 -4.76 8.21 -2.80
CA ASP A 174 -6.15 8.61 -2.69
C ASP A 174 -7.06 7.37 -2.64
N VAL A 175 -7.81 7.23 -1.54
CA VAL A 175 -8.63 6.06 -1.25
C VAL A 175 -9.82 5.97 -2.19
N GLU A 176 -10.42 7.10 -2.56
CA GLU A 176 -11.60 7.13 -3.44
C GLU A 176 -11.23 6.76 -4.87
N GLN A 177 -10.14 7.34 -5.39
CA GLN A 177 -9.61 6.98 -6.72
C GLN A 177 -9.23 5.51 -6.80
N ARG A 178 -8.53 4.99 -5.79
CA ARG A 178 -8.15 3.58 -5.73
C ARG A 178 -9.36 2.67 -5.72
N ARG A 179 -10.39 2.99 -4.91
CA ARG A 179 -11.64 2.23 -4.86
C ARG A 179 -12.37 2.28 -6.19
N TRP A 180 -12.44 3.43 -6.81
CA TRP A 180 -13.08 3.62 -8.11
C TRP A 180 -12.43 2.74 -9.20
N MET A 181 -11.09 2.69 -9.26
CA MET A 181 -10.36 1.81 -10.19
C MET A 181 -10.67 0.34 -9.91
N GLN A 182 -10.59 -0.06 -8.65
CA GLN A 182 -10.85 -1.41 -8.19
C GLN A 182 -12.25 -1.90 -8.56
N GLU A 183 -13.28 -1.12 -8.27
CA GLU A 183 -14.67 -1.45 -8.58
C GLU A 183 -14.88 -1.60 -10.10
N ARG A 184 -14.31 -0.72 -10.91
CA ARG A 184 -14.42 -0.81 -12.37
C ARG A 184 -13.74 -2.04 -12.94
N LEU A 185 -12.55 -2.37 -12.49
CA LEU A 185 -11.80 -3.53 -12.94
C LEU A 185 -12.52 -4.83 -12.55
N GLU A 186 -12.93 -4.95 -11.29
CA GLU A 186 -13.58 -6.14 -10.75
C GLU A 186 -14.99 -6.35 -11.31
N ASN A 187 -15.76 -5.29 -11.50
CA ASN A 187 -17.07 -5.37 -12.14
C ASN A 187 -16.97 -5.76 -13.63
N ALA A 188 -15.91 -5.35 -14.33
CA ALA A 188 -15.67 -5.77 -15.69
C ALA A 188 -15.26 -7.26 -15.77
N GLY A 189 -14.58 -7.79 -14.73
CA GLY A 189 -14.17 -9.21 -14.67
C GLY A 189 -13.35 -9.63 -15.88
N GLY A 190 -12.45 -8.78 -16.36
CA GLY A 190 -11.65 -9.02 -17.58
C GLY A 190 -12.42 -8.89 -18.90
N LYS A 191 -13.72 -8.57 -18.85
CA LYS A 191 -14.57 -8.44 -20.04
C LYS A 191 -14.74 -6.98 -20.43
N TYR A 192 -13.81 -6.46 -21.20
CA TYR A 192 -13.87 -5.10 -21.74
C TYR A 192 -14.58 -5.10 -23.09
N GLY A 193 -15.84 -5.55 -23.11
CA GLY A 193 -16.62 -5.73 -24.33
C GLY A 193 -16.63 -4.45 -25.19
N ARG A 194 -16.02 -4.52 -26.38
CA ARG A 194 -16.10 -3.50 -27.42
C ARG A 194 -16.79 -4.09 -28.62
N THR A 195 -17.67 -3.31 -29.25
CA THR A 195 -18.28 -3.71 -30.51
C THR A 195 -17.21 -3.72 -31.63
N PRO A 196 -17.42 -4.47 -32.74
CA PRO A 196 -16.51 -4.44 -33.86
C PRO A 196 -16.22 -3.01 -34.37
N GLU A 197 -17.25 -2.16 -34.42
CA GLU A 197 -17.15 -0.76 -34.86
C GLU A 197 -16.28 0.07 -33.90
N GLN A 198 -16.42 -0.15 -32.58
CA GLN A 198 -15.58 0.52 -31.57
C GLN A 198 -14.11 0.07 -31.71
N LYS A 199 -13.86 -1.21 -31.95
CA LYS A 199 -12.50 -1.74 -32.17
C LYS A 199 -11.87 -1.15 -33.44
N GLN A 200 -12.64 -1.08 -34.52
CA GLN A 200 -12.19 -0.46 -35.78
C GLN A 200 -11.84 1.01 -35.54
N ARG A 201 -12.70 1.75 -34.86
CA ARG A 201 -12.45 3.17 -34.55
C ARG A 201 -11.18 3.36 -33.72
N ILE A 202 -10.93 2.49 -32.72
CA ILE A 202 -9.70 2.54 -31.90
C ILE A 202 -8.48 2.32 -32.82
N LEU A 203 -8.52 1.29 -33.69
CA LEU A 203 -7.45 1.00 -34.62
C LEU A 203 -7.18 2.18 -35.57
N GLU A 204 -8.23 2.78 -36.16
CA GLU A 204 -8.12 3.96 -37.02
C GLU A 204 -7.43 5.13 -36.29
N ARG A 205 -7.78 5.38 -35.02
CA ARG A 205 -7.19 6.47 -34.24
C ARG A 205 -5.74 6.22 -33.89
N LEU A 206 -5.40 5.00 -33.50
CA LEU A 206 -4.01 4.60 -33.23
C LEU A 206 -3.15 4.70 -34.48
N THR A 207 -3.65 4.19 -35.62
CA THR A 207 -2.97 4.28 -36.90
C THR A 207 -2.76 5.72 -37.37
N ALA A 208 -3.78 6.59 -37.17
CA ALA A 208 -3.66 8.00 -37.50
C ALA A 208 -2.62 8.72 -36.63
N ALA A 209 -2.58 8.44 -35.33
CA ALA A 209 -1.61 9.02 -34.42
C ALA A 209 -0.19 8.59 -34.77
N GLU A 210 0.04 7.28 -34.94
CA GLU A 210 1.35 6.75 -35.36
C GLU A 210 1.78 7.30 -36.74
N GLY A 211 0.86 7.38 -37.69
CA GLY A 211 1.11 7.96 -38.99
C GLY A 211 1.53 9.45 -38.90
N LEU A 212 0.87 10.23 -38.04
CA LEU A 212 1.25 11.61 -37.76
C LEU A 212 2.66 11.70 -37.17
N GLU A 213 2.97 10.87 -36.18
CA GLU A 213 4.29 10.84 -35.54
C GLU A 213 5.40 10.52 -36.57
N ARG A 214 5.20 9.51 -37.41
CA ARG A 214 6.13 9.15 -38.48
C ARG A 214 6.29 10.29 -39.49
N TYR A 215 5.19 10.94 -39.89
CA TYR A 215 5.26 12.09 -40.80
C TYR A 215 6.05 13.24 -40.21
N LEU A 216 5.78 13.60 -38.97
CA LEU A 216 6.51 14.67 -38.26
C LEU A 216 7.98 14.32 -38.05
N HIS A 217 8.28 13.03 -37.83
CA HIS A 217 9.67 12.55 -37.73
C HIS A 217 10.45 12.76 -39.00
N THR A 218 9.81 12.54 -40.13
CA THR A 218 10.44 12.66 -41.47
C THR A 218 10.58 14.13 -41.87
N LYS A 219 9.58 14.98 -41.58
CA LYS A 219 9.53 16.38 -42.03
C LYS A 219 10.27 17.35 -41.12
N TYR A 220 10.30 17.09 -39.82
CA TYR A 220 10.82 18.00 -38.80
C TYR A 220 11.86 17.30 -37.93
N VAL A 221 12.98 16.95 -38.52
CA VAL A 221 14.10 16.29 -37.84
C VAL A 221 14.64 17.22 -36.77
N GLY A 222 14.80 16.68 -35.55
CA GLY A 222 15.36 17.42 -34.39
C GLY A 222 14.32 18.16 -33.50
N GLN A 223 13.05 18.22 -33.87
CA GLN A 223 12.02 18.70 -32.94
C GLN A 223 11.71 17.68 -31.84
N LYS A 224 11.59 18.17 -30.60
CA LYS A 224 11.17 17.34 -29.46
C LYS A 224 9.73 16.90 -29.67
N ARG A 225 9.49 15.60 -29.61
CA ARG A 225 8.17 14.96 -29.77
C ARG A 225 7.95 13.97 -28.65
N PHE A 226 6.68 13.77 -28.32
CA PHE A 226 6.26 12.71 -27.43
C PHE A 226 5.51 11.68 -28.29
N SER A 227 5.90 10.40 -28.15
CA SER A 227 5.19 9.31 -28.79
C SER A 227 4.04 8.84 -27.90
N LEU A 228 3.06 8.12 -28.50
CA LEU A 228 2.01 7.46 -27.73
C LEU A 228 2.54 6.43 -26.73
N GLU A 229 3.72 5.88 -26.99
CA GLU A 229 4.37 4.90 -26.11
C GLU A 229 4.96 5.54 -24.86
N GLY A 230 5.20 6.85 -24.86
CA GLY A 230 5.82 7.59 -23.76
C GLY A 230 4.93 8.66 -23.14
N GLY A 231 3.68 8.75 -23.55
CA GLY A 231 2.74 9.78 -23.13
C GLY A 231 1.67 9.29 -22.17
#